data_27ee91839ac3c39640c78308fce14a34
#
_entry.id   27ee91839ac3c39640c78308fce14a34
#
_cell.length_a   1.000
_cell.length_b   1.000
_cell.length_c   1.000
_cell.angle_alpha   90.00
_cell.angle_beta   90.00
_cell.angle_gamma   90.00
#
_symmetry.space_group_name_H-M   'P 1'
#
loop_
_entity.id
_entity.type
_entity.pdbx_description
1 polymer ?
#
loop_
_entity_poly.entity_id
_entity_poly.type
_entity_poly.pdbx_seq_one_letter_code
_entity_poly.pdbx_strand_id
1 'polypeptide(L)'
;MASRTLIKGAQADCPTTTGSASTFGNATVVRLCNNGGTARLITVVEEQNGTVLGTFTMPGNTVEFVEKKSSHCIFAGDNSVKGSAAGFTN
;
A
#
# COMPACT_ATOMS: atom_id res chain seq x y z
N MET A 1 1.96 24.13 -7.16
CA MET A 1 0.65 23.87 -6.55
C MET A 1 0.67 22.55 -5.78
N ALA A 2 0.21 22.55 -4.57
CA ALA A 2 0.15 21.33 -3.78
C ALA A 2 -1.09 20.51 -4.15
N SER A 3 -0.91 19.22 -4.35
CA SER A 3 -2.03 18.30 -4.52
C SER A 3 -2.63 17.97 -3.15
N ARG A 4 -3.93 17.82 -3.13
CA ARG A 4 -4.64 17.37 -1.93
C ARG A 4 -4.93 15.89 -2.04
N THR A 5 -4.81 15.17 -0.93
CA THR A 5 -5.11 13.75 -0.89
C THR A 5 -6.61 13.55 -0.71
N LEU A 6 -7.20 12.78 -1.60
CA LEU A 6 -8.58 12.33 -1.47
C LEU A 6 -8.56 10.90 -0.95
N ILE A 7 -9.19 10.66 0.20
CA ILE A 7 -9.29 9.31 0.75
C ILE A 7 -10.56 8.67 0.19
N LYS A 8 -10.38 7.51 -0.46
CA LYS A 8 -11.46 6.83 -1.18
C LYS A 8 -11.97 5.58 -0.49
N GLY A 9 -11.37 5.18 0.62
CA GLY A 9 -11.78 3.99 1.35
C GLY A 9 -11.28 4.01 2.76
N ALA A 10 -11.80 3.09 3.57
CA ALA A 10 -11.38 2.97 4.96
C ALA A 10 -9.95 2.43 5.04
N GLN A 11 -9.20 2.91 6.03
CA GLN A 11 -7.89 2.37 6.32
C GLN A 11 -8.01 0.94 6.85
N ALA A 12 -7.16 0.05 6.36
CA ALA A 12 -7.11 -1.34 6.79
C ALA A 12 -5.66 -1.76 7.02
N ASP A 13 -5.47 -2.83 7.80
CA ASP A 13 -4.16 -3.42 7.98
C ASP A 13 -3.67 -3.96 6.63
N CYS A 14 -2.40 -3.69 6.33
CA CYS A 14 -1.79 -4.26 5.14
C CYS A 14 -1.61 -5.77 5.35
N PRO A 15 -1.96 -6.60 4.35
CA PRO A 15 -1.71 -8.04 4.45
C PRO A 15 -0.21 -8.32 4.59
N THR A 16 0.13 -9.48 5.12
CA THR A 16 1.53 -9.83 5.40
C THR A 16 2.04 -10.98 4.56
N THR A 17 1.21 -11.55 3.69
CA THR A 17 1.61 -12.64 2.81
C THR A 17 1.16 -12.38 1.38
N THR A 18 1.86 -12.96 0.42
CA THR A 18 1.49 -12.85 -0.99
C THR A 18 0.11 -13.47 -1.26
N GLY A 19 -0.25 -14.53 -0.53
CA GLY A 19 -1.56 -15.17 -0.71
C GLY A 19 -2.74 -14.36 -0.20
N SER A 20 -2.50 -13.36 0.63
CA SER A 20 -3.53 -12.45 1.15
C SER A 20 -3.37 -11.02 0.64
N ALA A 21 -2.44 -10.77 -0.27
CA ALA A 21 -2.17 -9.44 -0.81
C ALA A 21 -3.46 -8.76 -1.29
N SER A 22 -3.55 -7.45 -1.10
CA SER A 22 -4.78 -6.69 -1.30
C SER A 22 -4.66 -5.71 -2.46
N THR A 23 -5.74 -5.56 -3.24
CA THR A 23 -5.85 -4.50 -4.24
C THR A 23 -6.24 -3.16 -3.60
N PHE A 24 -6.62 -3.17 -2.32
CA PHE A 24 -7.16 -1.98 -1.63
C PHE A 24 -8.35 -1.39 -2.39
N GLY A 25 -9.34 -2.24 -2.71
CA GLY A 25 -10.53 -1.82 -3.41
C GLY A 25 -10.28 -1.47 -4.88
N ASN A 26 -9.35 -2.17 -5.52
CA ASN A 26 -8.93 -1.93 -6.90
C ASN A 26 -8.41 -0.51 -7.11
N ALA A 27 -7.76 0.04 -6.10
CA ALA A 27 -7.22 1.40 -6.16
C ALA A 27 -6.02 1.47 -7.10
N THR A 28 -5.86 2.61 -7.74
CA THR A 28 -4.67 2.92 -8.54
C THR A 28 -3.65 3.73 -7.74
N VAL A 29 -4.07 4.32 -6.63
CA VAL A 29 -3.19 4.96 -5.66
C VAL A 29 -3.58 4.48 -4.27
N VAL A 30 -2.60 4.02 -3.51
CA VAL A 30 -2.80 3.56 -2.14
C VAL A 30 -1.91 4.39 -1.22
N ARG A 31 -2.51 4.95 -0.18
CA ARG A 31 -1.77 5.63 0.87
C ARG A 31 -1.37 4.57 1.90
N LEU A 32 -0.06 4.38 2.07
CA LEU A 32 0.48 3.47 3.07
C LEU A 32 1.06 4.27 4.23
N CYS A 33 0.85 3.78 5.44
CA CYS A 33 1.41 4.37 6.65
C CYS A 33 2.05 3.26 7.47
N ASN A 34 3.36 3.36 7.70
CA ASN A 34 4.02 2.47 8.64
C ASN A 34 3.87 3.07 10.03
N ASN A 35 2.93 2.57 10.79
CA ASN A 35 2.58 3.08 12.10
C ASN A 35 3.45 2.51 13.22
N GLY A 36 4.43 1.66 12.90
CA GLY A 36 5.40 1.13 13.84
C GLY A 36 6.73 1.86 13.74
N GLY A 37 7.61 1.62 14.70
CA GLY A 37 8.94 2.22 14.71
C GLY A 37 9.98 1.45 13.93
N THR A 38 9.63 0.30 13.34
CA THR A 38 10.55 -0.55 12.61
C THR A 38 10.30 -0.45 11.11
N ALA A 39 11.37 -0.37 10.31
CA ALA A 39 11.24 -0.37 8.85
C ALA A 39 10.63 -1.70 8.37
N ARG A 40 9.76 -1.63 7.37
CA ARG A 40 9.09 -2.80 6.81
C ARG A 40 9.23 -2.81 5.30
N LEU A 41 9.39 -4.00 4.73
CA LEU A 41 9.45 -4.18 3.28
C LEU A 41 8.03 -4.21 2.73
N ILE A 42 7.79 -3.41 1.70
CA ILE A 42 6.52 -3.39 0.97
C ILE A 42 6.74 -4.08 -0.36
N THR A 43 5.83 -4.97 -0.73
CA THR A 43 5.91 -5.73 -1.99
C THR A 43 4.64 -5.50 -2.81
N VAL A 44 4.81 -5.21 -4.09
CA VAL A 44 3.72 -5.11 -5.06
C VAL A 44 3.81 -6.32 -5.99
N VAL A 45 2.69 -7.03 -6.14
CA VAL A 45 2.59 -8.22 -6.98
C VAL A 45 1.47 -8.05 -8.00
N GLU A 46 1.54 -8.78 -9.13
CA GLU A 46 0.51 -8.72 -10.16
C GLU A 46 -0.84 -9.18 -9.66
N GLU A 47 -0.84 -10.19 -8.77
CA GLU A 47 -2.05 -10.78 -8.19
C GLU A 47 -1.64 -11.56 -6.96
N GLN A 48 -2.59 -12.07 -6.21
CA GLN A 48 -2.28 -12.92 -5.07
C GLN A 48 -1.47 -14.13 -5.54
N ASN A 49 -0.36 -14.41 -4.87
CA ASN A 49 0.63 -15.43 -5.24
C ASN A 49 1.24 -15.22 -6.63
N GLY A 50 1.13 -14.02 -7.17
CA GLY A 50 1.61 -13.72 -8.52
C GLY A 50 3.05 -13.21 -8.54
N THR A 51 3.45 -12.74 -9.72
CA THR A 51 4.81 -12.23 -9.95
C THR A 51 5.04 -10.94 -9.16
N VAL A 52 6.18 -10.85 -8.49
CA VAL A 52 6.59 -9.63 -7.80
C VAL A 52 6.97 -8.57 -8.85
N LEU A 53 6.32 -7.42 -8.77
CA LEU A 53 6.59 -6.29 -9.66
C LEU A 53 7.65 -5.37 -9.09
N GLY A 54 7.71 -5.23 -7.77
CA GLY A 54 8.69 -4.39 -7.13
C GLY A 54 8.56 -4.42 -5.62
N THR A 55 9.62 -3.95 -4.97
CA THR A 55 9.66 -3.84 -3.50
C THR A 55 10.32 -2.53 -3.12
N PHE A 56 9.96 -2.03 -1.93
CA PHE A 56 10.68 -0.92 -1.32
C PHE A 56 10.58 -1.02 0.19
N THR A 57 11.57 -0.43 0.87
CA THR A 57 11.58 -0.38 2.34
C THR A 57 10.90 0.90 2.80
N MET A 58 9.96 0.75 3.71
CA MET A 58 9.24 1.86 4.30
C MET A 58 9.72 2.06 5.74
N PRO A 59 10.45 3.14 6.02
CA PRO A 59 10.93 3.40 7.38
C PRO A 59 9.77 3.52 8.36
N GLY A 60 10.06 3.32 9.65
CA GLY A 60 9.06 3.47 10.70
C GLY A 60 8.50 4.88 10.77
N ASN A 61 7.23 5.00 11.09
CA ASN A 61 6.52 6.27 11.26
C ASN A 61 6.54 7.15 9.99
N THR A 62 6.45 6.52 8.82
CA THR A 62 6.42 7.22 7.53
C THR A 62 5.15 6.93 6.77
N VAL A 63 4.88 7.78 5.77
CA VAL A 63 3.75 7.64 4.84
C VAL A 63 4.30 7.64 3.43
N GLU A 64 3.78 6.73 2.59
CA GLU A 64 4.11 6.66 1.18
C GLU A 64 2.84 6.49 0.35
N PHE A 65 2.85 7.06 -0.84
CA PHE A 65 1.78 6.88 -1.80
C PHE A 65 2.29 5.98 -2.92
N VAL A 66 1.58 4.88 -3.16
CA VAL A 66 1.97 3.90 -4.17
C VAL A 66 0.98 3.96 -5.32
N GLU A 67 1.50 4.19 -6.52
CA GLU A 67 0.71 4.09 -7.74
C GLU A 67 0.83 2.68 -8.30
N LYS A 68 -0.28 2.10 -8.73
CA LYS A 68 -0.30 0.75 -9.28
C LYS A 68 -1.49 0.59 -10.22
N LYS A 69 -1.50 -0.48 -11.02
CA LYS A 69 -2.71 -0.86 -11.75
C LYS A 69 -3.77 -1.35 -10.75
N SER A 70 -5.04 -1.18 -11.09
CA SER A 70 -6.14 -1.51 -10.19
C SER A 70 -6.11 -2.97 -9.72
N SER A 71 -5.67 -3.89 -10.56
CA SER A 71 -5.62 -5.32 -10.24
C SER A 71 -4.38 -5.73 -9.45
N HIS A 72 -3.36 -4.87 -9.36
CA HIS A 72 -2.15 -5.19 -8.63
C HIS A 72 -2.41 -5.20 -7.13
N CYS A 73 -1.69 -6.06 -6.41
CA CYS A 73 -1.87 -6.27 -4.98
C CYS A 73 -0.64 -5.85 -4.20
N ILE A 74 -0.84 -5.49 -2.94
CA ILE A 74 0.23 -5.06 -2.03
C ILE A 74 0.20 -5.93 -0.78
N PHE A 75 1.38 -6.29 -0.29
CA PHE A 75 1.54 -6.82 1.06
C PHE A 75 2.81 -6.25 1.69
N ALA A 76 2.89 -6.33 3.01
CA ALA A 76 3.98 -5.75 3.78
C ALA A 76 4.60 -6.81 4.69
N GLY A 77 5.75 -6.50 5.27
CA GLY A 77 6.42 -7.40 6.19
C GLY A 77 5.75 -7.51 7.56
N ASP A 78 4.81 -6.60 7.88
CA ASP A 78 4.11 -6.61 9.17
C ASP A 78 2.81 -5.82 9.07
N ASN A 79 1.85 -6.14 9.95
CA ASN A 79 0.55 -5.46 9.95
C ASN A 79 0.58 -4.08 10.62
N SER A 80 1.74 -3.62 11.07
CA SER A 80 1.91 -2.22 11.49
C SER A 80 1.76 -1.25 10.33
N VAL A 81 1.89 -1.74 9.08
CA VAL A 81 1.64 -0.95 7.90
C VAL A 81 0.14 -0.96 7.61
N LYS A 82 -0.44 0.24 7.47
CA LYS A 82 -1.85 0.43 7.16
C LYS A 82 -1.99 1.02 5.76
N GLY A 83 -3.05 0.68 5.06
CA GLY A 83 -3.29 1.20 3.73
C GLY A 83 -4.73 1.65 3.53
N SER A 84 -4.92 2.60 2.63
CA SER A 84 -6.25 3.04 2.20
C SER A 84 -6.21 3.48 0.75
N ALA A 85 -7.30 3.21 0.04
CA ALA A 85 -7.46 3.72 -1.32
C ALA A 85 -7.45 5.24 -1.29
N ALA A 86 -6.73 5.86 -2.22
CA ALA A 86 -6.56 7.30 -2.25
C ALA A 86 -6.48 7.82 -3.68
N GLY A 87 -6.50 9.14 -3.80
CA GLY A 87 -6.27 9.86 -5.03
C GLY A 87 -5.78 11.25 -4.69
N PHE A 88 -5.47 12.03 -5.71
CA PHE A 88 -5.03 13.39 -5.53
C PHE A 88 -5.95 14.35 -6.26
N THR A 89 -6.22 15.51 -5.65
CA THR A 89 -6.94 16.60 -6.28
C THR A 89 -6.12 17.87 -6.18
N ASN A 90 -6.34 18.76 -7.10
CA ASN A 90 -5.67 20.07 -7.07
C ASN A 90 -6.56 21.14 -6.48
#